data_943683b9ef7d98e83b51b3e9965eb36c
#
_entry.id   943683b9ef7d98e83b51b3e9965eb36c
#
_cell.length_a   1.000
_cell.length_b   1.000
_cell.length_c   1.000
_cell.angle_alpha   90.00
_cell.angle_beta   90.00
_cell.angle_gamma   90.00
#
_symmetry.space_group_name_H-M   'P 1'
#
loop_
_entity.id
_entity.type
_entity.pdbx_description
1 polymer ?
#
loop_
_entity_poly.entity_id
_entity_poly.type
_entity_poly.pdbx_seq_one_letter_code
_entity_poly.pdbx_strand_id
1 'polypeptide(L)'
;LEKVEIENEKAELEVELARLNAILANPVPEMINGFNALKKAYGDARRSTITQVASTKEEKEIEFVEPEKCVVIMTEGGLVKRIPATSFRTQKRNGKGVKTQDDITEAVIRTNTIDSLMIFSDKGKMYRLLVNDVPVGTNVSKGTSIKSLINMDMDEQPAVMYSIYRD
;
A
#
# COMPACT_ATOMS: atom_id res chain seq x y z
N LEU A 1 -10.40 47.74 57.81
CA LEU A 1 -9.64 47.39 56.59
C LEU A 1 -9.48 45.87 56.45
N GLU A 2 -8.98 45.15 57.45
CA GLU A 2 -8.71 43.70 57.43
C GLU A 2 -9.95 42.83 57.11
N LYS A 3 -11.14 43.20 57.59
CA LYS A 3 -12.35 42.42 57.37
C LYS A 3 -12.81 42.43 55.91
N VAL A 4 -12.68 43.58 55.25
CA VAL A 4 -13.01 43.74 53.85
C VAL A 4 -12.00 43.02 52.96
N GLU A 5 -10.72 43.01 53.35
CA GLU A 5 -9.67 42.29 52.63
C GLU A 5 -9.88 40.79 52.69
N ILE A 6 -10.26 40.24 53.85
CA ILE A 6 -10.57 38.82 54.02
C ILE A 6 -11.83 38.42 53.23
N GLU A 7 -12.86 39.30 53.23
CA GLU A 7 -14.06 39.05 52.44
C GLU A 7 -13.78 39.04 50.92
N ASN A 8 -12.90 39.89 50.44
CA ASN A 8 -12.46 39.92 49.05
C ASN A 8 -11.63 38.68 48.68
N GLU A 9 -10.66 38.31 49.52
CA GLU A 9 -9.86 37.12 49.34
C GLU A 9 -10.72 35.85 49.31
N LYS A 10 -11.70 35.73 50.19
CA LYS A 10 -12.67 34.65 50.22
C LYS A 10 -13.45 34.56 48.89
N ALA A 11 -13.93 35.69 48.38
CA ALA A 11 -14.68 35.76 47.13
C ALA A 11 -13.81 35.32 45.91
N GLU A 12 -12.54 35.75 45.88
CA GLU A 12 -11.59 35.34 44.84
C GLU A 12 -11.33 33.81 44.88
N LEU A 13 -11.13 33.25 46.09
CA LEU A 13 -10.93 31.83 46.26
C LEU A 13 -12.17 31.00 45.87
N GLU A 14 -13.37 31.47 46.17
CA GLU A 14 -14.62 30.82 45.79
C GLU A 14 -14.79 30.78 44.24
N VAL A 15 -14.41 31.84 43.55
CA VAL A 15 -14.42 31.90 42.06
C VAL A 15 -13.40 30.92 41.48
N GLU A 16 -12.19 30.87 42.03
CA GLU A 16 -11.14 29.95 41.55
C GLU A 16 -11.53 28.50 41.84
N LEU A 17 -12.14 28.22 42.97
CA LEU A 17 -12.63 26.88 43.31
C LEU A 17 -13.73 26.42 42.36
N ALA A 18 -14.65 27.31 41.99
CA ALA A 18 -15.68 27.02 40.99
C ALA A 18 -15.05 26.75 39.60
N ARG A 19 -14.04 27.51 39.21
CA ARG A 19 -13.29 27.30 37.96
C ARG A 19 -12.60 25.93 37.95
N LEU A 20 -11.89 25.58 38.99
CA LEU A 20 -11.17 24.31 39.12
C LEU A 20 -12.13 23.11 39.11
N ASN A 21 -13.27 23.22 39.76
CA ASN A 21 -14.30 22.18 39.74
C ASN A 21 -14.90 22.01 38.34
N ALA A 22 -15.09 23.09 37.59
CA ALA A 22 -15.56 23.02 36.22
C ALA A 22 -14.53 22.32 35.31
N ILE A 23 -13.23 22.56 35.49
CA ILE A 23 -12.15 21.88 34.78
C ILE A 23 -12.12 20.38 35.13
N LEU A 24 -12.29 20.01 36.38
CA LEU A 24 -12.35 18.63 36.82
C LEU A 24 -13.56 17.88 36.19
N ALA A 25 -14.69 18.56 36.10
CA ALA A 25 -15.89 17.99 35.47
C ALA A 25 -15.75 17.80 33.97
N ASN A 26 -15.08 18.74 33.29
CA ASN A 26 -14.81 18.66 31.84
C ASN A 26 -13.49 19.38 31.49
N PRO A 27 -12.36 18.66 31.35
CA PRO A 27 -11.05 19.22 31.05
C PRO A 27 -10.90 19.67 29.57
N VAL A 28 -11.77 19.22 28.68
CA VAL A 28 -11.64 19.45 27.23
C VAL A 28 -11.54 20.94 26.82
N PRO A 29 -12.38 21.85 27.35
CA PRO A 29 -12.28 23.25 27.00
C PRO A 29 -10.92 23.88 27.36
N GLU A 30 -10.37 23.51 28.52
CA GLU A 30 -9.09 24.03 28.99
C GLU A 30 -7.93 23.50 28.14
N MET A 31 -7.99 22.22 27.72
CA MET A 31 -7.05 21.64 26.77
C MET A 31 -7.09 22.36 25.42
N ILE A 32 -8.28 22.67 24.91
CA ILE A 32 -8.45 23.42 23.67
C ILE A 32 -7.84 24.81 23.77
N ASN A 33 -8.06 25.49 24.89
CA ASN A 33 -7.47 26.81 25.15
C ASN A 33 -5.93 26.75 25.17
N GLY A 34 -5.37 25.74 25.84
CA GLY A 34 -3.94 25.48 25.85
C GLY A 34 -3.36 25.24 24.44
N PHE A 35 -4.01 24.40 23.66
CA PHE A 35 -3.59 24.15 22.28
C PHE A 35 -3.71 25.38 21.38
N ASN A 36 -4.74 26.20 21.55
CA ASN A 36 -4.89 27.45 20.82
C ASN A 36 -3.79 28.46 21.18
N ALA A 37 -3.42 28.53 22.46
CA ALA A 37 -2.30 29.36 22.90
C ALA A 37 -0.97 28.90 22.30
N LEU A 38 -0.69 27.59 22.29
CA LEU A 38 0.48 27.01 21.66
C LEU A 38 0.49 27.25 20.15
N LYS A 39 -0.65 27.07 19.49
CA LYS A 39 -0.77 27.36 18.06
C LYS A 39 -0.50 28.82 17.73
N LYS A 40 -0.94 29.75 18.59
CA LYS A 40 -0.69 31.19 18.41
C LYS A 40 0.79 31.55 18.61
N ALA A 41 1.47 30.90 19.56
CA ALA A 41 2.86 31.18 19.90
C ALA A 41 3.86 30.51 18.94
N TYR A 42 3.56 29.29 18.46
CA TYR A 42 4.51 28.42 17.76
C TYR A 42 3.97 27.88 16.42
N GLY A 43 2.76 28.24 16.05
CA GLY A 43 2.15 27.72 14.82
C GLY A 43 2.78 28.33 13.58
N ASP A 44 3.25 27.46 12.69
CA ASP A 44 3.72 27.85 11.36
C ASP A 44 2.65 27.63 10.31
N ALA A 45 2.83 28.25 9.16
CA ALA A 45 2.05 27.95 7.97
C ALA A 45 2.32 26.52 7.49
N ARG A 46 1.29 25.87 6.95
CA ARG A 46 1.43 24.52 6.38
C ARG A 46 2.50 24.52 5.29
N ARG A 47 3.52 23.67 5.43
CA ARG A 47 4.63 23.54 4.47
C ARG A 47 4.25 22.69 3.25
N SER A 48 3.26 21.78 3.40
CA SER A 48 2.76 20.96 2.30
C SER A 48 1.61 21.67 1.60
N THR A 49 1.63 21.70 0.29
CA THR A 49 0.51 22.20 -0.53
C THR A 49 -0.53 21.11 -0.69
N ILE A 50 -1.81 21.46 -0.58
CA ILE A 50 -2.90 20.57 -0.95
C ILE A 50 -3.16 20.79 -2.44
N THR A 51 -2.78 19.82 -3.26
CA THR A 51 -3.14 19.80 -4.67
C THR A 51 -4.41 18.95 -4.84
N GLN A 52 -5.44 19.54 -5.42
CA GLN A 52 -6.56 18.74 -5.92
C GLN A 52 -6.13 18.11 -7.25
N VAL A 53 -5.36 17.05 -7.16
CA VAL A 53 -5.21 16.17 -8.32
C VAL A 53 -6.50 15.37 -8.37
N ALA A 54 -7.33 15.62 -9.39
CA ALA A 54 -8.40 14.70 -9.71
C ALA A 54 -7.73 13.34 -9.94
N SER A 55 -7.88 12.43 -8.96
CA SER A 55 -7.38 11.07 -9.12
C SER A 55 -8.24 10.43 -10.20
N THR A 56 -7.74 10.43 -11.42
CA THR A 56 -8.29 9.63 -12.53
C THR A 56 -8.05 8.14 -12.34
N LYS A 57 -7.40 7.76 -11.27
CA LYS A 57 -7.36 6.38 -10.81
C LYS A 57 -8.50 6.22 -9.81
N GLU A 58 -9.58 5.57 -10.25
CA GLU A 58 -10.51 4.93 -9.32
C GLU A 58 -9.65 4.27 -8.25
N GLU A 59 -9.81 4.69 -6.99
CA GLU A 59 -9.27 3.95 -5.87
C GLU A 59 -9.87 2.57 -6.01
N LYS A 60 -9.12 1.64 -6.60
CA LYS A 60 -9.50 0.23 -6.56
C LYS A 60 -9.63 -0.07 -5.07
N GLU A 61 -10.85 -0.34 -4.65
CA GLU A 61 -11.10 -0.89 -3.31
C GLU A 61 -10.02 -1.93 -3.08
N ILE A 62 -9.35 -1.84 -1.93
CA ILE A 62 -8.29 -2.79 -1.60
C ILE A 62 -9.00 -4.13 -1.44
N GLU A 63 -9.16 -4.82 -2.56
CA GLU A 63 -9.73 -6.15 -2.59
C GLU A 63 -8.84 -7.03 -1.73
N PHE A 64 -9.42 -7.61 -0.69
CA PHE A 64 -8.68 -8.50 0.19
C PHE A 64 -8.29 -9.74 -0.62
N VAL A 65 -7.04 -9.77 -1.02
CA VAL A 65 -6.47 -10.89 -1.78
C VAL A 65 -5.97 -11.93 -0.80
N GLU A 66 -6.56 -13.12 -0.84
CA GLU A 66 -6.04 -14.25 -0.05
C GLU A 66 -4.64 -14.64 -0.57
N PRO A 67 -3.69 -14.92 0.36
CA PRO A 67 -2.35 -15.34 -0.02
C PRO A 67 -2.36 -16.78 -0.58
N GLU A 68 -2.32 -16.90 -1.89
CA GLU A 68 -2.21 -18.18 -2.58
C GLU A 68 -0.83 -18.34 -3.22
N LYS A 69 -0.25 -19.54 -3.06
CA LYS A 69 1.00 -19.90 -3.75
C LYS A 69 0.77 -20.07 -5.25
N CYS A 70 1.55 -19.38 -6.04
CA CYS A 70 1.47 -19.43 -7.49
C CYS A 70 2.86 -19.42 -8.14
N VAL A 71 2.86 -19.66 -9.44
CA VAL A 71 4.03 -19.60 -10.30
C VAL A 71 3.74 -18.57 -11.39
N VAL A 72 4.59 -17.57 -11.51
CA VAL A 72 4.56 -16.61 -12.61
C VAL A 72 5.59 -17.05 -13.65
N ILE A 73 5.15 -17.12 -14.89
CA ILE A 73 5.98 -17.50 -16.04
C ILE A 73 6.02 -16.31 -16.99
N MET A 74 7.22 -15.94 -17.41
CA MET A 74 7.46 -14.95 -18.45
C MET A 74 8.16 -15.63 -19.62
N THR A 75 7.74 -15.31 -20.85
CA THR A 75 8.35 -15.79 -22.08
C THR A 75 9.29 -14.74 -22.66
N GLU A 76 10.20 -15.14 -23.55
CA GLU A 76 11.12 -14.26 -24.28
C GLU A 76 10.36 -13.17 -25.05
N GLY A 77 9.17 -13.48 -25.56
CA GLY A 77 8.28 -12.50 -26.21
C GLY A 77 7.61 -11.50 -25.26
N GLY A 78 7.93 -11.52 -23.96
CA GLY A 78 7.33 -10.63 -22.95
C GLY A 78 5.88 -10.95 -22.59
N LEU A 79 5.45 -12.19 -22.81
CA LEU A 79 4.15 -12.66 -22.35
C LEU A 79 4.28 -13.19 -20.92
N VAL A 80 3.35 -12.81 -20.05
CA VAL A 80 3.33 -13.21 -18.64
C VAL A 80 2.02 -13.89 -18.29
N LYS A 81 2.08 -14.91 -17.44
CA LYS A 81 0.92 -15.59 -16.88
C LYS A 81 1.19 -16.05 -15.47
N ARG A 82 0.14 -16.15 -14.68
CA ARG A 82 0.15 -16.69 -13.33
C ARG A 82 -0.58 -18.03 -13.32
N ILE A 83 0.04 -19.06 -12.74
CA ILE A 83 -0.53 -20.40 -12.63
C ILE A 83 -0.60 -20.76 -11.14
N PRO A 84 -1.76 -21.13 -10.57
CA PRO A 84 -1.86 -21.59 -9.20
C PRO A 84 -0.94 -22.80 -8.97
N ALA A 85 -0.25 -22.82 -7.81
CA ALA A 85 0.68 -23.91 -7.50
C ALA A 85 -0.01 -25.30 -7.45
N THR A 86 -1.30 -25.33 -7.16
CA THR A 86 -2.15 -26.53 -7.16
C THR A 86 -2.28 -27.18 -8.53
N SER A 87 -2.03 -26.42 -9.62
CA SER A 87 -2.07 -26.95 -10.99
C SER A 87 -0.85 -27.83 -11.32
N PHE A 88 0.21 -27.76 -10.51
CA PHE A 88 1.41 -28.57 -10.67
C PHE A 88 1.30 -29.84 -9.82
N ARG A 89 0.85 -30.92 -10.41
CA ARG A 89 0.79 -32.25 -9.74
C ARG A 89 2.16 -32.91 -9.77
N THR A 90 2.53 -33.55 -8.65
CA THR A 90 3.73 -34.37 -8.59
C THR A 90 3.57 -35.54 -9.57
N GLN A 91 4.43 -35.65 -10.56
CA GLN A 91 4.42 -36.75 -11.52
C GLN A 91 5.26 -37.92 -11.00
N LYS A 92 4.80 -39.13 -11.24
CA LYS A 92 5.59 -40.36 -10.99
C LYS A 92 6.71 -40.46 -12.05
N ARG A 93 7.78 -41.17 -11.73
CA ARG A 93 9.05 -41.30 -12.49
C ARG A 93 8.89 -41.58 -14.00
N ASN A 94 7.76 -42.10 -14.47
CA ASN A 94 7.46 -42.40 -15.88
C ASN A 94 6.28 -41.60 -16.44
N GLY A 95 5.95 -40.43 -15.83
CA GLY A 95 4.86 -39.60 -16.34
C GLY A 95 5.28 -38.89 -17.64
N LYS A 96 4.37 -38.82 -18.61
CA LYS A 96 4.52 -37.91 -19.76
C LYS A 96 4.50 -36.50 -19.23
N GLY A 97 5.55 -35.71 -19.46
CA GLY A 97 5.67 -34.29 -18.98
C GLY A 97 4.39 -33.47 -19.20
N VAL A 98 4.32 -32.30 -18.57
CA VAL A 98 3.23 -31.37 -18.82
C VAL A 98 3.45 -30.73 -20.18
N LYS A 99 2.44 -30.78 -21.07
CA LYS A 99 2.50 -30.06 -22.34
C LYS A 99 2.49 -28.56 -22.04
N THR A 100 3.60 -27.87 -22.35
CA THR A 100 3.71 -26.41 -22.31
C THR A 100 3.51 -25.87 -23.72
N GLN A 101 3.30 -24.57 -23.82
CA GLN A 101 3.22 -23.90 -25.11
C GLN A 101 4.61 -23.88 -25.79
N ASP A 102 4.63 -23.74 -27.11
CA ASP A 102 5.85 -23.72 -27.94
C ASP A 102 6.69 -22.42 -27.79
N ASP A 103 6.38 -21.56 -26.80
CA ASP A 103 7.09 -20.30 -26.55
C ASP A 103 8.26 -20.50 -25.58
N ILE A 104 9.39 -19.87 -25.85
CA ILE A 104 10.58 -20.01 -25.00
C ILE A 104 10.32 -19.33 -23.65
N THR A 105 10.40 -20.10 -22.58
CA THR A 105 10.26 -19.58 -21.21
C THR A 105 11.57 -18.93 -20.77
N GLU A 106 11.53 -17.66 -20.42
CA GLU A 106 12.68 -16.90 -19.94
C GLU A 106 12.79 -16.91 -18.42
N ALA A 107 11.66 -16.71 -17.73
CA ALA A 107 11.63 -16.69 -16.27
C ALA A 107 10.48 -17.50 -15.69
N VAL A 108 10.76 -18.23 -14.61
CA VAL A 108 9.79 -18.98 -13.80
C VAL A 108 10.01 -18.61 -12.34
N ILE A 109 9.04 -17.94 -11.73
CA ILE A 109 9.14 -17.43 -10.36
C ILE A 109 8.04 -18.02 -9.51
N ARG A 110 8.41 -18.62 -8.38
CA ARG A 110 7.47 -19.04 -7.33
C ARG A 110 7.24 -17.86 -6.39
N THR A 111 5.97 -17.55 -6.14
CA THR A 111 5.57 -16.38 -5.38
C THR A 111 4.17 -16.58 -4.78
N ASN A 112 3.65 -15.58 -4.08
CA ASN A 112 2.27 -15.55 -3.59
C ASN A 112 1.49 -14.45 -4.31
N THR A 113 0.18 -14.55 -4.30
CA THR A 113 -0.72 -13.55 -4.91
C THR A 113 -0.55 -12.14 -4.33
N ILE A 114 -0.16 -12.03 -3.05
CA ILE A 114 0.04 -10.78 -2.33
C ILE A 114 1.41 -10.11 -2.60
N ASP A 115 2.34 -10.83 -3.21
CA ASP A 115 3.70 -10.34 -3.48
C ASP A 115 3.72 -9.35 -4.65
N SER A 116 4.88 -8.73 -4.86
CA SER A 116 5.11 -7.81 -5.96
C SER A 116 6.20 -8.35 -6.89
N LEU A 117 6.02 -8.15 -8.19
CA LEU A 117 7.03 -8.40 -9.20
C LEU A 117 7.77 -7.10 -9.51
N MET A 118 9.09 -7.18 -9.51
CA MET A 118 9.97 -6.13 -9.99
C MET A 118 10.48 -6.54 -11.36
N ILE A 119 10.20 -5.72 -12.35
CA ILE A 119 10.51 -5.97 -13.75
C ILE A 119 11.51 -4.92 -14.19
N PHE A 120 12.65 -5.35 -14.67
CA PHE A 120 13.68 -4.47 -15.21
C PHE A 120 13.69 -4.57 -16.72
N SER A 121 13.76 -3.44 -17.39
CA SER A 121 13.81 -3.38 -18.85
C SER A 121 15.24 -3.28 -19.36
N ASP A 122 15.40 -3.54 -20.67
CA ASP A 122 16.64 -3.36 -21.43
C ASP A 122 17.14 -1.91 -21.44
N LYS A 123 16.26 -0.94 -21.17
CA LYS A 123 16.60 0.48 -21.04
C LYS A 123 16.94 0.92 -19.62
N GLY A 124 17.06 -0.01 -18.67
CA GLY A 124 17.41 0.28 -17.28
C GLY A 124 16.28 0.90 -16.45
N LYS A 125 15.03 0.85 -16.91
CA LYS A 125 13.88 1.24 -16.11
C LYS A 125 13.39 0.06 -15.28
N MET A 126 12.76 0.38 -14.16
CA MET A 126 12.19 -0.57 -13.22
C MET A 126 10.70 -0.33 -13.07
N TYR A 127 9.94 -1.40 -13.17
CA TYR A 127 8.47 -1.40 -13.00
C TYR A 127 8.07 -2.34 -11.88
N ARG A 128 7.01 -1.97 -11.16
CA ARG A 128 6.40 -2.80 -10.14
C ARG A 128 5.01 -3.23 -10.59
N LEU A 129 4.74 -4.53 -10.49
CA LEU A 129 3.44 -5.13 -10.78
C LEU A 129 3.04 -6.03 -9.61
N LEU A 130 1.80 -5.95 -9.15
CA LEU A 130 1.30 -6.90 -8.16
C LEU A 130 1.11 -8.27 -8.81
N VAL A 131 1.48 -9.34 -8.11
CA VAL A 131 1.28 -10.71 -8.63
C VAL A 131 -0.19 -10.98 -8.91
N ASN A 132 -1.10 -10.42 -8.10
CA ASN A 132 -2.54 -10.57 -8.31
C ASN A 132 -3.05 -9.93 -9.61
N ASP A 133 -2.40 -8.89 -10.09
CA ASP A 133 -2.77 -8.21 -11.35
C ASP A 133 -2.32 -9.01 -12.60
N VAL A 134 -1.47 -10.02 -12.42
CA VAL A 134 -1.09 -10.93 -13.51
C VAL A 134 -2.25 -11.89 -13.79
N PRO A 135 -2.77 -11.95 -15.03
CA PRO A 135 -3.87 -12.82 -15.38
C PRO A 135 -3.57 -14.31 -15.12
N VAL A 136 -4.56 -15.00 -14.55
CA VAL A 136 -4.48 -16.45 -14.33
C VAL A 136 -4.52 -17.18 -15.67
N GLY A 137 -3.54 -18.05 -15.86
CA GLY A 137 -3.43 -18.87 -17.07
C GLY A 137 -3.37 -20.37 -16.74
N THR A 138 -3.43 -21.15 -17.80
CA THR A 138 -3.17 -22.59 -17.76
C THR A 138 -1.76 -22.89 -18.29
N ASN A 139 -1.30 -24.13 -18.15
CA ASN A 139 0.01 -24.54 -18.70
C ASN A 139 0.12 -24.32 -20.21
N VAL A 140 -0.99 -24.39 -20.94
CA VAL A 140 -1.05 -24.25 -22.40
C VAL A 140 -1.51 -22.88 -22.89
N SER A 141 -1.91 -21.95 -22.01
CA SER A 141 -2.30 -20.59 -22.41
C SER A 141 -1.10 -19.73 -22.80
N LYS A 142 -1.29 -18.80 -23.76
CA LYS A 142 -0.22 -17.88 -24.22
C LYS A 142 0.24 -16.90 -23.15
N GLY A 143 -0.63 -16.48 -22.26
CA GLY A 143 -0.38 -15.37 -21.35
C GLY A 143 -0.76 -14.03 -21.97
N THR A 144 -0.47 -12.95 -21.23
CA THR A 144 -0.80 -11.57 -21.59
C THR A 144 0.50 -10.78 -21.72
N SER A 145 0.54 -9.83 -22.66
CA SER A 145 1.73 -8.98 -22.82
C SER A 145 1.97 -8.15 -21.56
N ILE A 146 3.18 -8.19 -21.04
CA ILE A 146 3.58 -7.43 -19.86
C ILE A 146 3.42 -5.92 -20.09
N LYS A 147 3.62 -5.46 -21.33
CA LYS A 147 3.46 -4.05 -21.72
C LYS A 147 2.02 -3.55 -21.54
N SER A 148 1.03 -4.44 -21.61
CA SER A 148 -0.37 -4.08 -21.37
C SER A 148 -0.74 -4.00 -19.89
N LEU A 149 0.06 -4.60 -19.02
CA LEU A 149 -0.16 -4.60 -17.54
C LEU A 149 0.58 -3.45 -16.86
N ILE A 150 1.69 -3.00 -17.46
CA ILE A 150 2.51 -1.88 -16.96
C ILE A 150 2.71 -0.86 -18.10
N ASN A 151 2.89 0.41 -17.72
CA ASN A 151 3.14 1.48 -18.70
C ASN A 151 4.59 1.42 -19.22
N MET A 152 4.92 0.36 -19.95
CA MET A 152 6.21 0.18 -20.61
C MET A 152 6.13 0.75 -22.05
N ASP A 153 7.19 1.43 -22.48
CA ASP A 153 7.26 1.99 -23.82
C ASP A 153 7.26 0.87 -24.90
N MET A 154 6.76 1.20 -26.08
CA MET A 154 6.61 0.20 -27.18
C MET A 154 7.95 -0.39 -27.62
N ASP A 155 9.02 0.40 -27.57
CA ASP A 155 10.39 0.06 -27.97
C ASP A 155 11.25 -0.49 -26.83
N GLU A 156 10.65 -0.75 -25.66
CA GLU A 156 11.29 -1.28 -24.46
C GLU A 156 10.92 -2.76 -24.29
N GLN A 157 11.84 -3.59 -23.82
CA GLN A 157 11.62 -5.01 -23.59
C GLN A 157 11.90 -5.37 -22.12
N PRO A 158 11.11 -6.26 -21.51
CA PRO A 158 11.43 -6.80 -20.20
C PRO A 158 12.69 -7.69 -20.31
N ALA A 159 13.69 -7.43 -19.47
CA ALA A 159 14.94 -8.18 -19.47
C ALA A 159 15.01 -9.13 -18.26
N VAL A 160 14.59 -8.70 -17.09
CA VAL A 160 14.69 -9.50 -15.85
C VAL A 160 13.46 -9.25 -14.97
N MET A 161 13.00 -10.30 -14.30
CA MET A 161 11.88 -10.24 -13.36
C MET A 161 12.25 -10.90 -12.03
N TYR A 162 11.93 -10.25 -10.92
CA TYR A 162 12.10 -10.78 -9.57
C TYR A 162 10.82 -10.65 -8.76
N SER A 163 10.61 -11.55 -7.81
CA SER A 163 9.55 -11.44 -6.82
C SER A 163 10.07 -10.82 -5.53
N ILE A 164 9.31 -9.87 -4.98
CA ILE A 164 9.54 -9.30 -3.67
C ILE A 164 8.40 -9.75 -2.77
N TYR A 165 8.75 -10.46 -1.72
CA TYR A 165 7.81 -10.93 -0.73
C TYR A 165 7.25 -9.75 0.07
N ARG A 166 5.97 -9.82 0.37
CA ARG A 166 5.30 -8.89 1.26
C ARG A 166 5.24 -9.55 2.65
N ASP A 167 5.95 -8.95 3.61
CA ASP A 167 5.86 -9.32 5.04
C ASP A 167 4.50 -8.91 5.63
#